data_d91a2e67a90d981ea8a6392a79f80d64
#
_entry.id   d91a2e67a90d981ea8a6392a79f80d64
#
_cell.length_a   1.000
_cell.length_b   1.000
_cell.length_c   1.000
_cell.angle_alpha   90.00
_cell.angle_beta   90.00
_cell.angle_gamma   90.00
#
_symmetry.space_group_name_H-M   'P 1'
#
loop_
_entity.id
_entity.type
_entity.pdbx_description
1 polymer ?
#
loop_
_entity_poly.entity_id
_entity_poly.type
_entity_poly.pdbx_seq_one_letter_code
_entity_poly.pdbx_strand_id
1 'polypeptide(L)'
;VKFLWNKKIPLAVCLGAALVLLAIMHLAASPAPPHPWFEDLPRPIILAHQGGLKEWPSCTMYAFHKAREAGSDVLDIDLHMTRDGELVLLHDTTVDRTTDGTGAVLEMTWEEVSKLDAAYRFTTDGETFPLRGQGHGIPRLREVLEAFPDWKFQIEVKQAPLEIVPELAQVLREYDMEERVLLASFDEEMMKALREACPGVASSATPKEVHHFVMASKVWLEGVISPAYSVLQIPLETDGRELVTPRTVAAARKRGVYVLPWTIDHDSEVELCRQAGVDGFNTNLPTRMEEVRANWFKPDEALFKSRR
;
A
#
# COMPACT_ATOMS: atom_id res chain seq x y z
N VAL A 1 10.76 -41.48 -46.29
CA VAL A 1 10.81 -41.73 -44.84
C VAL A 1 9.69 -40.86 -44.21
N LYS A 2 8.49 -41.49 -44.01
CA LYS A 2 7.39 -40.86 -43.25
C LYS A 2 7.70 -41.05 -41.75
N PHE A 3 8.13 -39.98 -41.08
CA PHE A 3 8.27 -39.98 -39.63
C PHE A 3 6.86 -39.87 -38.99
N LEU A 4 6.41 -41.00 -38.43
CA LEU A 4 5.19 -41.14 -37.65
C LEU A 4 5.33 -40.38 -36.30
N TRP A 5 4.87 -39.13 -36.25
CA TRP A 5 4.68 -38.42 -34.99
C TRP A 5 3.19 -38.16 -34.78
N ASN A 6 2.46 -39.21 -34.41
CA ASN A 6 1.06 -39.10 -34.02
C ASN A 6 0.74 -40.04 -32.84
N LYS A 7 1.59 -40.05 -31.81
CA LYS A 7 1.22 -40.65 -30.53
C LYS A 7 0.59 -39.55 -29.70
N LYS A 8 -0.75 -39.50 -29.69
CA LYS A 8 -1.50 -38.71 -28.72
C LYS A 8 -1.05 -39.17 -27.34
N ILE A 9 -0.37 -38.31 -26.58
CA ILE A 9 -0.02 -38.56 -25.18
C ILE A 9 -1.33 -38.78 -24.43
N PRO A 10 -1.52 -39.91 -23.72
CA PRO A 10 -2.75 -40.18 -22.99
C PRO A 10 -3.02 -39.04 -21.97
N LEU A 11 -4.25 -38.56 -21.88
CA LEU A 11 -4.66 -37.50 -20.94
C LEU A 11 -4.21 -37.83 -19.51
N ALA A 12 -4.25 -39.07 -19.10
CA ALA A 12 -3.78 -39.52 -17.78
C ALA A 12 -2.28 -39.24 -17.53
N VAL A 13 -1.42 -39.34 -18.58
CA VAL A 13 0.00 -39.00 -18.46
C VAL A 13 0.19 -37.49 -18.30
N CYS A 14 -0.56 -36.69 -19.05
CA CYS A 14 -0.53 -35.22 -18.89
C CYS A 14 -1.00 -34.81 -17.50
N LEU A 15 -2.09 -35.39 -17.00
CA LEU A 15 -2.59 -35.11 -15.64
C LEU A 15 -1.60 -35.54 -14.55
N GLY A 16 -1.00 -36.74 -14.70
CA GLY A 16 0.03 -37.20 -13.78
C GLY A 16 1.26 -36.30 -13.76
N ALA A 17 1.75 -35.87 -14.93
CA ALA A 17 2.87 -34.91 -15.01
C ALA A 17 2.52 -33.57 -14.39
N ALA A 18 1.30 -33.04 -14.60
CA ALA A 18 0.84 -31.80 -13.99
C ALA A 18 0.78 -31.89 -12.46
N LEU A 19 0.28 -32.99 -11.90
CA LEU A 19 0.25 -33.23 -10.46
C LEU A 19 1.65 -33.33 -9.85
N VAL A 20 2.57 -34.00 -10.51
CA VAL A 20 3.98 -34.07 -10.07
C VAL A 20 4.63 -32.69 -10.10
N LEU A 21 4.40 -31.91 -11.16
CA LEU A 21 4.91 -30.53 -11.25
C LEU A 21 4.36 -29.66 -10.13
N LEU A 22 3.06 -29.71 -9.88
CA LEU A 22 2.42 -28.98 -8.77
C LEU A 22 2.99 -29.40 -7.40
N ALA A 23 3.23 -30.67 -7.19
CA ALA A 23 3.86 -31.18 -5.96
C ALA A 23 5.30 -30.64 -5.81
N ILE A 24 6.09 -30.64 -6.88
CA ILE A 24 7.46 -30.09 -6.88
C ILE A 24 7.40 -28.58 -6.57
N MET A 25 6.52 -27.82 -7.24
CA MET A 25 6.35 -26.39 -6.97
C MET A 25 5.93 -26.13 -5.53
N HIS A 26 5.01 -26.93 -4.99
CA HIS A 26 4.57 -26.81 -3.60
C HIS A 26 5.70 -27.08 -2.59
N LEU A 27 6.53 -28.08 -2.85
CA LEU A 27 7.67 -28.44 -1.99
C LEU A 27 8.81 -27.41 -2.09
N ALA A 28 8.98 -26.78 -3.23
CA ALA A 28 10.00 -25.76 -3.46
C ALA A 28 9.57 -24.36 -2.99
N ALA A 29 8.26 -24.12 -2.85
CA ALA A 29 7.75 -22.80 -2.51
C ALA A 29 7.90 -22.48 -1.02
N SER A 30 8.45 -21.31 -0.71
CA SER A 30 8.62 -20.80 0.65
C SER A 30 7.65 -19.64 0.94
N PRO A 31 7.13 -19.50 2.16
CA PRO A 31 6.39 -18.31 2.57
C PRO A 31 7.32 -17.09 2.59
N ALA A 32 6.73 -15.89 2.54
CA ALA A 32 7.47 -14.65 2.78
C ALA A 32 8.08 -14.70 4.20
N PRO A 33 9.33 -14.26 4.37
CA PRO A 33 9.94 -14.18 5.70
C PRO A 33 9.25 -13.09 6.54
N PRO A 34 9.24 -13.23 7.88
CA PRO A 34 8.84 -12.14 8.77
C PRO A 34 9.70 -10.89 8.49
N HIS A 35 9.10 -9.71 8.66
CA HIS A 35 9.81 -8.45 8.48
C HIS A 35 9.55 -7.51 9.66
N PRO A 36 10.57 -6.79 10.18
CA PRO A 36 10.46 -5.89 11.34
C PRO A 36 9.40 -4.80 11.19
N TRP A 37 9.10 -4.39 9.97
CA TRP A 37 8.06 -3.39 9.71
C TRP A 37 6.69 -3.76 10.32
N PHE A 38 6.37 -5.05 10.42
CA PHE A 38 5.09 -5.53 10.99
C PHE A 38 5.14 -5.77 12.49
N GLU A 39 6.32 -5.70 13.11
CA GLU A 39 6.48 -5.89 14.55
C GLU A 39 5.93 -4.68 15.31
N ASP A 40 5.38 -4.94 16.51
CA ASP A 40 4.81 -3.93 17.41
C ASP A 40 3.63 -3.11 16.87
N LEU A 41 3.10 -3.47 15.70
CA LEU A 41 1.90 -2.83 15.17
C LEU A 41 0.63 -3.48 15.75
N PRO A 42 -0.32 -2.67 16.28
CA PRO A 42 -1.59 -3.19 16.78
C PRO A 42 -2.46 -3.71 15.65
N ARG A 43 -3.53 -4.42 15.98
CA ARG A 43 -4.52 -4.86 15.00
C ARG A 43 -5.89 -4.28 15.31
N PRO A 44 -6.60 -3.78 14.29
CA PRO A 44 -6.13 -3.59 12.90
C PRO A 44 -5.03 -2.53 12.82
N ILE A 45 -4.06 -2.72 11.92
CA ILE A 45 -3.07 -1.68 11.58
C ILE A 45 -3.80 -0.56 10.82
N ILE A 46 -3.65 0.68 11.27
CA ILE A 46 -4.28 1.85 10.65
C ILE A 46 -3.24 2.67 9.91
N LEU A 47 -3.39 2.73 8.59
CA LEU A 47 -2.57 3.55 7.72
C LEU A 47 -3.34 4.82 7.36
N ALA A 48 -2.75 6.00 7.65
CA ALA A 48 -3.34 7.28 7.29
C ALA A 48 -3.02 7.60 5.83
N HIS A 49 -3.97 7.34 4.91
CA HIS A 49 -3.84 7.59 3.48
C HIS A 49 -3.61 9.08 3.20
N GLN A 50 -2.43 9.42 2.66
CA GLN A 50 -1.98 10.80 2.42
C GLN A 50 -2.04 11.68 3.68
N GLY A 51 -1.92 11.07 4.87
CA GLY A 51 -2.07 11.75 6.15
C GLY A 51 -3.51 11.97 6.61
N GLY A 52 -4.52 11.40 5.94
CA GLY A 52 -5.95 11.58 6.24
C GLY A 52 -6.63 12.57 5.30
N LEU A 53 -6.59 12.27 4.03
CA LEU A 53 -7.03 13.11 2.88
C LEU A 53 -8.42 13.76 3.05
N LYS A 54 -9.38 13.12 3.74
CA LYS A 54 -10.72 13.68 3.96
C LYS A 54 -10.82 14.59 5.18
N GLU A 55 -9.85 14.55 6.07
CA GLU A 55 -9.83 15.35 7.31
C GLU A 55 -8.82 16.49 7.23
N TRP A 56 -7.72 16.33 6.48
CA TRP A 56 -6.61 17.31 6.40
C TRP A 56 -6.03 17.42 4.98
N PRO A 57 -5.26 18.49 4.69
CA PRO A 57 -4.63 18.69 3.39
C PRO A 57 -3.68 17.53 3.05
N SER A 58 -3.94 16.89 1.93
CA SER A 58 -3.19 15.73 1.43
C SER A 58 -1.67 15.95 1.40
N CYS A 59 -0.93 14.98 1.90
CA CYS A 59 0.54 14.94 1.84
C CYS A 59 1.25 16.18 2.43
N THR A 60 0.70 16.80 3.47
CA THR A 60 1.33 17.93 4.16
C THR A 60 1.86 17.56 5.54
N MET A 61 2.87 18.27 6.03
CA MET A 61 3.34 18.12 7.42
C MET A 61 2.21 18.29 8.45
N TYR A 62 1.27 19.21 8.17
CA TYR A 62 0.09 19.40 9.01
C TYR A 62 -0.74 18.11 9.12
N ALA A 63 -1.07 17.49 7.98
CA ALA A 63 -1.82 16.23 7.95
C ALA A 63 -1.08 15.10 8.69
N PHE A 64 0.23 15.01 8.53
CA PHE A 64 1.03 13.96 9.18
C PHE A 64 1.06 14.10 10.70
N HIS A 65 1.21 15.32 11.22
CA HIS A 65 1.09 15.56 12.65
C HIS A 65 -0.31 15.21 13.17
N LYS A 66 -1.36 15.58 12.43
CA LYS A 66 -2.75 15.27 12.79
C LYS A 66 -3.03 13.77 12.75
N ALA A 67 -2.53 13.05 11.76
CA ALA A 67 -2.64 11.59 11.68
C ALA A 67 -1.98 10.90 12.89
N ARG A 68 -0.83 11.40 13.34
CA ARG A 68 -0.15 10.93 14.55
C ARG A 68 -0.97 11.21 15.80
N GLU A 69 -1.48 12.43 15.95
CA GLU A 69 -2.36 12.81 17.06
C GLU A 69 -3.63 11.97 17.14
N ALA A 70 -4.17 11.56 15.96
CA ALA A 70 -5.32 10.68 15.83
C ALA A 70 -5.03 9.19 16.10
N GLY A 71 -3.78 8.82 16.41
CA GLY A 71 -3.43 7.44 16.75
C GLY A 71 -3.24 6.49 15.56
N SER A 72 -2.96 7.01 14.35
CA SER A 72 -2.56 6.17 13.21
C SER A 72 -1.22 5.48 13.48
N ASP A 73 -1.05 4.26 12.98
CA ASP A 73 0.16 3.47 13.18
C ASP A 73 1.21 3.72 12.11
N VAL A 74 0.76 4.05 10.91
CA VAL A 74 1.59 4.20 9.71
C VAL A 74 1.15 5.43 8.94
N LEU A 75 2.10 6.22 8.45
CA LEU A 75 1.86 7.22 7.42
C LEU A 75 1.97 6.57 6.03
N ASP A 76 0.91 6.67 5.27
CA ASP A 76 0.87 6.29 3.88
C ASP A 76 1.08 7.54 3.01
N ILE A 77 2.24 7.61 2.36
CA ILE A 77 2.74 8.78 1.64
C ILE A 77 3.07 8.43 0.19
N ASP A 78 2.83 9.40 -0.68
CA ASP A 78 3.04 9.30 -2.12
C ASP A 78 4.27 10.10 -2.52
N LEU A 79 5.19 9.48 -3.25
CA LEU A 79 6.49 10.03 -3.59
C LEU A 79 6.62 10.36 -5.07
N HIS A 80 7.08 11.57 -5.33
CA HIS A 80 7.53 12.05 -6.64
C HIS A 80 8.96 12.61 -6.55
N MET A 81 9.55 12.89 -7.70
CA MET A 81 10.82 13.57 -7.84
C MET A 81 10.66 14.85 -8.66
N THR A 82 11.28 15.94 -8.22
CA THR A 82 11.34 17.19 -8.99
C THR A 82 12.38 17.09 -10.13
N ARG A 83 12.36 18.05 -11.06
CA ARG A 83 13.32 18.14 -12.17
C ARG A 83 14.78 18.16 -11.73
N ASP A 84 15.06 18.73 -10.57
CA ASP A 84 16.41 18.84 -9.99
C ASP A 84 16.73 17.72 -8.98
N GLY A 85 15.89 16.66 -8.93
CA GLY A 85 16.16 15.42 -8.21
C GLY A 85 15.69 15.39 -6.76
N GLU A 86 14.96 16.40 -6.25
CA GLU A 86 14.48 16.40 -4.87
C GLU A 86 13.25 15.48 -4.72
N LEU A 87 13.23 14.70 -3.66
CA LEU A 87 12.13 13.79 -3.32
C LEU A 87 11.03 14.52 -2.56
N VAL A 88 9.84 14.65 -3.16
CA VAL A 88 8.71 15.43 -2.63
C VAL A 88 7.46 14.58 -2.49
N LEU A 89 6.58 14.95 -1.56
CA LEU A 89 5.38 14.18 -1.25
C LEU A 89 4.14 14.83 -1.87
N LEU A 90 3.59 14.15 -2.86
CA LEU A 90 2.38 14.55 -3.58
C LEU A 90 1.76 13.31 -4.22
N HIS A 91 0.42 13.21 -4.26
CA HIS A 91 -0.25 12.07 -4.88
C HIS A 91 -0.25 12.13 -6.40
N ASP A 92 -0.62 13.29 -6.96
CA ASP A 92 -0.82 13.44 -8.40
C ASP A 92 0.50 13.77 -9.11
N THR A 93 0.58 13.49 -10.39
CA THR A 93 1.74 13.88 -11.23
C THR A 93 1.85 15.39 -11.43
N THR A 94 0.77 16.14 -11.13
CA THR A 94 0.71 17.60 -11.22
C THR A 94 0.32 18.23 -9.90
N VAL A 95 0.67 19.48 -9.68
CA VAL A 95 0.37 20.24 -8.46
C VAL A 95 -1.04 20.82 -8.43
N ASP A 96 -1.80 20.69 -9.51
CA ASP A 96 -3.04 21.45 -9.79
C ASP A 96 -4.17 21.18 -8.82
N ARG A 97 -4.36 19.92 -8.36
CA ARG A 97 -5.51 19.53 -7.54
C ARG A 97 -5.45 20.08 -6.12
N THR A 98 -4.28 20.20 -5.53
CA THR A 98 -4.13 20.53 -4.11
C THR A 98 -3.57 21.91 -3.88
N THR A 99 -2.79 22.48 -4.83
CA THR A 99 -2.06 23.73 -4.64
C THR A 99 -2.68 24.94 -5.37
N ASP A 100 -2.07 26.09 -5.21
CA ASP A 100 -2.31 27.31 -5.98
C ASP A 100 -1.50 27.35 -7.29
N GLY A 101 -0.63 26.36 -7.55
CA GLY A 101 0.15 26.25 -8.78
C GLY A 101 -0.50 25.37 -9.84
N THR A 102 0.19 25.22 -10.98
CA THR A 102 -0.17 24.34 -12.09
C THR A 102 1.08 23.74 -12.73
N GLY A 103 0.98 22.49 -13.24
CA GLY A 103 2.04 21.83 -13.98
C GLY A 103 2.54 20.54 -13.35
N ALA A 104 3.36 19.80 -14.07
CA ALA A 104 3.91 18.53 -13.64
C ALA A 104 5.07 18.72 -12.65
N VAL A 105 5.05 17.97 -11.55
CA VAL A 105 6.12 18.00 -10.53
C VAL A 105 7.49 17.72 -11.14
N LEU A 106 7.57 16.75 -12.06
CA LEU A 106 8.81 16.36 -12.73
C LEU A 106 9.41 17.48 -13.60
N GLU A 107 8.61 18.47 -13.99
CA GLU A 107 9.06 19.62 -14.79
C GLU A 107 9.44 20.84 -13.92
N MET A 108 9.16 20.79 -12.61
CA MET A 108 9.43 21.85 -11.64
C MET A 108 10.69 21.57 -10.83
N THR A 109 11.42 22.63 -10.47
CA THR A 109 12.48 22.55 -9.47
C THR A 109 11.93 22.57 -8.05
N TRP A 110 12.73 22.12 -7.08
CA TRP A 110 12.36 22.26 -5.66
C TRP A 110 12.09 23.72 -5.29
N GLU A 111 12.86 24.67 -5.81
CA GLU A 111 12.62 26.08 -5.54
C GLU A 111 11.21 26.53 -6.01
N GLU A 112 10.71 26.00 -7.11
CA GLU A 112 9.35 26.28 -7.61
C GLU A 112 8.29 25.58 -6.77
N VAL A 113 8.48 24.28 -6.47
CA VAL A 113 7.53 23.47 -5.69
C VAL A 113 7.40 23.98 -4.24
N SER A 114 8.51 24.39 -3.62
CA SER A 114 8.55 24.85 -2.22
C SER A 114 7.75 26.14 -1.95
N LYS A 115 7.38 26.89 -3.00
CA LYS A 115 6.59 28.11 -2.89
C LYS A 115 5.07 27.88 -2.94
N LEU A 116 4.65 26.64 -3.26
CA LEU A 116 3.25 26.30 -3.44
C LEU A 116 2.55 26.08 -2.09
N ASP A 117 1.31 26.53 -1.99
CA ASP A 117 0.42 26.26 -0.86
C ASP A 117 -0.34 24.95 -1.11
N ALA A 118 0.09 23.85 -0.49
CA ALA A 118 -0.52 22.52 -0.63
C ALA A 118 -1.88 22.38 0.09
N ALA A 119 -2.27 23.36 0.93
CA ALA A 119 -3.59 23.42 1.53
C ALA A 119 -4.55 24.37 0.78
N TYR A 120 -4.13 24.95 -0.32
CA TYR A 120 -4.87 26.00 -1.03
C TYR A 120 -6.29 25.59 -1.41
N ARG A 121 -6.48 24.34 -1.83
CA ARG A 121 -7.77 23.79 -2.29
C ARG A 121 -8.44 22.89 -1.25
N PHE A 122 -7.83 22.73 -0.08
CA PHE A 122 -8.39 21.86 0.94
C PHE A 122 -9.66 22.47 1.56
N THR A 123 -10.72 21.67 1.57
CA THR A 123 -12.02 22.00 2.15
C THR A 123 -12.71 20.72 2.62
N THR A 124 -13.48 20.80 3.71
CA THR A 124 -14.32 19.71 4.20
C THR A 124 -15.81 19.93 3.90
N ASP A 125 -16.20 21.15 3.54
CA ASP A 125 -17.59 21.56 3.26
C ASP A 125 -17.81 22.00 1.80
N GLY A 126 -16.74 22.12 1.01
CA GLY A 126 -16.76 22.59 -0.38
C GLY A 126 -16.88 24.12 -0.53
N GLU A 127 -17.00 24.85 0.59
CA GLU A 127 -17.26 26.31 0.57
C GLU A 127 -16.14 27.09 1.25
N THR A 128 -15.62 26.61 2.39
CA THR A 128 -14.57 27.28 3.17
C THR A 128 -13.21 26.61 2.98
N PHE A 129 -12.16 27.41 3.05
CA PHE A 129 -10.76 26.98 2.87
C PHE A 129 -9.92 27.43 4.06
N PRO A 130 -10.11 26.82 5.24
CA PRO A 130 -9.59 27.34 6.50
C PRO A 130 -8.07 27.33 6.61
N LEU A 131 -7.37 26.50 5.83
CA LEU A 131 -5.92 26.35 5.87
C LEU A 131 -5.18 27.04 4.72
N ARG A 132 -5.91 27.67 3.81
CA ARG A 132 -5.35 28.42 2.68
C ARG A 132 -4.48 29.58 3.17
N GLY A 133 -3.28 29.71 2.60
CA GLY A 133 -2.36 30.79 2.91
C GLY A 133 -1.72 30.70 4.30
N GLN A 134 -1.81 29.55 4.99
CA GLN A 134 -1.20 29.36 6.31
C GLN A 134 0.20 28.75 6.25
N GLY A 135 0.81 28.60 5.07
CA GLY A 135 2.17 28.11 4.90
C GLY A 135 2.31 26.60 4.92
N HIS A 136 1.26 25.87 4.55
CA HIS A 136 1.29 24.41 4.42
C HIS A 136 1.77 24.03 3.02
N GLY A 137 3.09 23.90 2.83
CA GLY A 137 3.71 23.53 1.55
C GLY A 137 3.75 22.03 1.32
N ILE A 138 4.22 21.66 0.10
CA ILE A 138 4.58 20.28 -0.25
C ILE A 138 5.89 19.94 0.47
N PRO A 139 5.95 18.91 1.36
CA PRO A 139 7.16 18.59 2.09
C PRO A 139 8.11 17.74 1.25
N ARG A 140 9.40 17.80 1.55
CA ARG A 140 10.39 16.83 1.09
C ARG A 140 10.34 15.57 1.96
N LEU A 141 10.71 14.44 1.36
CA LEU A 141 10.81 13.19 2.12
C LEU A 141 11.72 13.32 3.34
N ARG A 142 12.90 13.96 3.19
CA ARG A 142 13.86 14.17 4.28
C ARG A 142 13.25 14.93 5.46
N GLU A 143 12.47 15.96 5.21
CA GLU A 143 11.79 16.73 6.26
C GLU A 143 10.80 15.89 7.06
N VAL A 144 10.09 14.98 6.38
CA VAL A 144 9.14 14.09 7.03
C VAL A 144 9.87 13.02 7.87
N LEU A 145 10.93 12.42 7.34
CA LEU A 145 11.71 11.43 8.09
C LEU A 145 12.39 12.04 9.32
N GLU A 146 12.87 13.29 9.24
CA GLU A 146 13.41 14.05 10.37
C GLU A 146 12.36 14.36 11.44
N ALA A 147 11.15 14.72 11.02
CA ALA A 147 10.07 15.05 11.96
C ALA A 147 9.46 13.81 12.65
N PHE A 148 9.58 12.65 12.03
CA PHE A 148 8.97 11.41 12.50
C PHE A 148 9.96 10.23 12.52
N PRO A 149 11.11 10.32 13.20
CA PRO A 149 12.20 9.34 13.11
C PRO A 149 11.82 7.96 13.64
N ASP A 150 10.83 7.87 14.56
CA ASP A 150 10.40 6.62 15.20
C ASP A 150 9.12 6.03 14.57
N TRP A 151 8.58 6.67 13.53
CA TRP A 151 7.34 6.22 12.93
C TRP A 151 7.56 5.26 11.76
N LYS A 152 6.52 4.49 11.42
CA LYS A 152 6.53 3.60 10.26
C LYS A 152 5.83 4.28 9.08
N PHE A 153 6.35 4.00 7.90
CA PHE A 153 5.88 4.60 6.65
C PHE A 153 5.53 3.51 5.64
N GLN A 154 4.49 3.78 4.87
CA GLN A 154 4.33 3.22 3.55
C GLN A 154 4.69 4.32 2.56
N ILE A 155 5.57 4.03 1.62
CA ILE A 155 6.00 4.96 0.57
C ILE A 155 5.58 4.37 -0.78
N GLU A 156 4.57 4.97 -1.41
CA GLU A 156 4.21 4.62 -2.78
C GLU A 156 5.00 5.50 -3.76
N VAL A 157 5.88 4.90 -4.54
CA VAL A 157 6.56 5.58 -5.64
C VAL A 157 5.60 5.64 -6.82
N LYS A 158 5.15 6.87 -7.14
CA LYS A 158 4.22 7.16 -8.23
C LYS A 158 4.92 7.12 -9.59
N GLN A 159 4.34 7.69 -10.61
CA GLN A 159 4.96 7.78 -11.92
C GLN A 159 6.18 8.72 -11.87
N ALA A 160 7.36 8.12 -11.80
CA ALA A 160 8.64 8.82 -11.79
C ALA A 160 9.64 8.06 -12.67
N PRO A 161 10.66 8.72 -13.19
CA PRO A 161 11.75 8.03 -13.87
C PRO A 161 12.50 7.13 -12.88
N LEU A 162 13.13 6.05 -13.38
CA LEU A 162 13.84 5.09 -12.52
C LEU A 162 15.02 5.71 -11.75
N GLU A 163 15.45 6.90 -12.13
CA GLU A 163 16.44 7.72 -11.40
C GLU A 163 16.00 8.05 -9.96
N ILE A 164 14.71 7.98 -9.64
CA ILE A 164 14.23 8.12 -8.25
C ILE A 164 14.72 7.00 -7.34
N VAL A 165 15.01 5.82 -7.88
CA VAL A 165 15.33 4.63 -7.09
C VAL A 165 16.65 4.77 -6.31
N PRO A 166 17.78 5.14 -6.92
CA PRO A 166 19.02 5.35 -6.17
C PRO A 166 18.91 6.47 -5.14
N GLU A 167 18.20 7.56 -5.45
CA GLU A 167 17.97 8.67 -4.52
C GLU A 167 17.15 8.22 -3.30
N LEU A 168 16.06 7.50 -3.51
CA LEU A 168 15.25 6.96 -2.43
C LEU A 168 16.05 5.97 -1.57
N ALA A 169 16.78 5.03 -2.21
CA ALA A 169 17.60 4.06 -1.50
C ALA A 169 18.71 4.73 -0.66
N GLN A 170 19.27 5.83 -1.14
CA GLN A 170 20.23 6.62 -0.39
C GLN A 170 19.60 7.26 0.83
N VAL A 171 18.46 7.93 0.66
CA VAL A 171 17.71 8.58 1.76
C VAL A 171 17.31 7.57 2.83
N LEU A 172 16.78 6.40 2.45
CA LEU A 172 16.39 5.38 3.41
C LEU A 172 17.56 4.90 4.27
N ARG A 173 18.74 4.73 3.68
CA ARG A 173 19.98 4.38 4.44
C ARG A 173 20.48 5.51 5.33
N GLU A 174 20.46 6.76 4.85
CA GLU A 174 20.90 7.93 5.61
C GLU A 174 20.09 8.15 6.90
N TYR A 175 18.80 7.74 6.89
CA TYR A 175 17.88 7.90 8.02
C TYR A 175 17.61 6.59 8.75
N ASP A 176 18.31 5.49 8.45
CA ASP A 176 18.14 4.16 9.06
C ASP A 176 16.67 3.67 8.98
N MET A 177 16.03 3.82 7.80
CA MET A 177 14.61 3.58 7.62
C MET A 177 14.27 2.21 7.03
N GLU A 178 15.23 1.33 6.75
CA GLU A 178 14.99 0.04 6.07
C GLU A 178 13.99 -0.85 6.79
N GLU A 179 13.98 -0.85 8.13
CA GLU A 179 13.03 -1.64 8.92
C GLU A 179 11.70 -0.93 9.17
N ARG A 180 11.60 0.36 8.84
CA ARG A 180 10.42 1.21 9.12
C ARG A 180 9.64 1.64 7.88
N VAL A 181 10.11 1.25 6.70
CA VAL A 181 9.45 1.57 5.42
C VAL A 181 8.89 0.31 4.76
N LEU A 182 7.70 0.45 4.21
CA LEU A 182 7.07 -0.46 3.27
C LEU A 182 7.01 0.24 1.90
N LEU A 183 7.70 -0.29 0.92
CA LEU A 183 7.71 0.25 -0.44
C LEU A 183 6.54 -0.29 -1.26
N ALA A 184 5.90 0.59 -2.02
CA ALA A 184 4.83 0.26 -2.95
C ALA A 184 5.02 0.98 -4.28
N SER A 185 4.59 0.36 -5.37
CA SER A 185 4.38 0.99 -6.68
C SER A 185 3.43 0.13 -7.51
N PHE A 186 2.61 0.77 -8.32
CA PHE A 186 1.76 0.09 -9.31
C PHE A 186 2.52 -0.31 -10.58
N ASP A 187 3.73 0.22 -10.77
CA ASP A 187 4.59 -0.11 -11.90
C ASP A 187 5.50 -1.29 -11.58
N GLU A 188 5.48 -2.31 -12.45
CA GLU A 188 6.24 -3.56 -12.27
C GLU A 188 7.75 -3.35 -12.35
N GLU A 189 8.20 -2.47 -13.25
CA GLU A 189 9.63 -2.18 -13.45
C GLU A 189 10.17 -1.36 -12.28
N MET A 190 9.43 -0.35 -11.85
CA MET A 190 9.73 0.43 -10.65
C MET A 190 9.83 -0.47 -9.42
N MET A 191 8.83 -1.34 -9.19
CA MET A 191 8.82 -2.22 -8.01
C MET A 191 9.99 -3.21 -8.02
N LYS A 192 10.36 -3.72 -9.20
CA LYS A 192 11.54 -4.57 -9.36
C LYS A 192 12.82 -3.80 -9.01
N ALA A 193 13.00 -2.60 -9.56
CA ALA A 193 14.17 -1.76 -9.28
C ALA A 193 14.28 -1.38 -7.80
N LEU A 194 13.15 -1.06 -7.14
CA LEU A 194 13.09 -0.76 -5.70
C LEU A 194 13.54 -1.95 -4.85
N ARG A 195 13.05 -3.17 -5.14
CA ARG A 195 13.47 -4.39 -4.41
C ARG A 195 14.94 -4.72 -4.61
N GLU A 196 15.50 -4.47 -5.80
CA GLU A 196 16.92 -4.65 -6.09
C GLU A 196 17.81 -3.63 -5.37
N ALA A 197 17.37 -2.36 -5.28
CA ALA A 197 18.14 -1.29 -4.63
C ALA A 197 17.98 -1.29 -3.09
N CYS A 198 16.86 -1.81 -2.56
CA CYS A 198 16.51 -1.82 -1.14
C CYS A 198 16.15 -3.24 -0.66
N PRO A 199 17.07 -4.23 -0.71
CA PRO A 199 16.74 -5.64 -0.46
C PRO A 199 16.33 -5.94 0.99
N GLY A 200 16.60 -5.03 1.93
CA GLY A 200 16.22 -5.13 3.34
C GLY A 200 14.89 -4.45 3.69
N VAL A 201 14.19 -3.86 2.71
CA VAL A 201 12.96 -3.10 2.93
C VAL A 201 11.74 -3.94 2.57
N ALA A 202 10.68 -3.88 3.41
CA ALA A 202 9.41 -4.53 3.10
C ALA A 202 8.81 -3.97 1.80
N SER A 203 8.11 -4.81 1.04
CA SER A 203 7.47 -4.36 -0.20
C SER A 203 6.05 -4.89 -0.35
N SER A 204 5.21 -4.09 -1.02
CA SER A 204 3.88 -4.47 -1.46
C SER A 204 3.93 -5.32 -2.74
N ALA A 205 2.88 -6.13 -2.94
CA ALA A 205 2.66 -6.85 -4.19
C ALA A 205 2.27 -5.87 -5.30
N THR A 206 2.79 -6.10 -6.50
CA THR A 206 2.36 -5.40 -7.72
C THR A 206 0.97 -5.87 -8.17
N PRO A 207 0.26 -5.13 -9.05
CA PRO A 207 -1.03 -5.56 -9.57
C PRO A 207 -1.01 -6.96 -10.19
N LYS A 208 0.06 -7.32 -10.88
CA LYS A 208 0.24 -8.65 -11.49
C LYS A 208 0.43 -9.73 -10.44
N GLU A 209 1.23 -9.47 -9.40
CA GLU A 209 1.43 -10.40 -8.28
C GLU A 209 0.13 -10.59 -7.50
N VAL A 210 -0.63 -9.52 -7.24
CA VAL A 210 -1.97 -9.56 -6.64
C VAL A 210 -2.90 -10.46 -7.46
N HIS A 211 -2.97 -10.23 -8.78
CA HIS A 211 -3.82 -11.03 -9.67
C HIS A 211 -3.47 -12.53 -9.57
N HIS A 212 -2.19 -12.87 -9.67
CA HIS A 212 -1.72 -14.27 -9.58
C HIS A 212 -2.05 -14.89 -8.22
N PHE A 213 -1.82 -14.15 -7.14
CA PHE A 213 -2.09 -14.64 -5.79
C PHE A 213 -3.57 -14.89 -5.56
N VAL A 214 -4.43 -13.91 -5.90
CA VAL A 214 -5.88 -14.02 -5.72
C VAL A 214 -6.45 -15.16 -6.55
N MET A 215 -6.02 -15.32 -7.80
CA MET A 215 -6.46 -16.44 -8.65
C MET A 215 -6.04 -17.79 -8.09
N ALA A 216 -4.79 -17.93 -7.65
CA ALA A 216 -4.30 -19.15 -7.02
C ALA A 216 -5.06 -19.46 -5.72
N SER A 217 -5.34 -18.44 -4.90
CA SER A 217 -6.09 -18.61 -3.66
C SER A 217 -7.49 -19.16 -3.87
N LYS A 218 -8.19 -18.73 -4.94
CA LYS A 218 -9.55 -19.19 -5.27
C LYS A 218 -9.63 -20.69 -5.58
N VAL A 219 -8.51 -21.28 -6.02
CA VAL A 219 -8.41 -22.72 -6.38
C VAL A 219 -7.48 -23.51 -5.46
N TRP A 220 -7.17 -22.97 -4.28
CA TRP A 220 -6.31 -23.59 -3.25
C TRP A 220 -4.88 -23.91 -3.74
N LEU A 221 -4.36 -23.15 -4.68
CA LEU A 221 -3.00 -23.28 -5.20
C LEU A 221 -2.01 -22.23 -4.64
N GLU A 222 -2.37 -21.48 -3.60
CA GLU A 222 -1.45 -20.53 -2.95
C GLU A 222 -0.14 -21.18 -2.46
N GLY A 223 -0.18 -22.48 -2.19
CA GLY A 223 0.98 -23.25 -1.72
C GLY A 223 2.13 -23.33 -2.72
N VAL A 224 1.90 -23.04 -4.00
CA VAL A 224 2.98 -23.05 -5.03
C VAL A 224 3.62 -21.69 -5.25
N ILE A 225 3.16 -20.64 -4.55
CA ILE A 225 3.67 -19.28 -4.68
C ILE A 225 4.76 -19.01 -3.64
N SER A 226 5.90 -18.48 -4.07
CA SER A 226 6.92 -17.88 -3.19
C SER A 226 6.79 -16.34 -3.33
N PRO A 227 6.12 -15.66 -2.38
CA PRO A 227 5.95 -14.22 -2.48
C PRO A 227 7.29 -13.50 -2.37
N ALA A 228 7.55 -12.57 -3.28
CA ALA A 228 8.65 -11.60 -3.20
C ALA A 228 8.24 -10.30 -2.49
N TYR A 229 7.07 -10.31 -1.84
CA TYR A 229 6.43 -9.20 -1.17
C TYR A 229 5.92 -9.64 0.21
N SER A 230 5.75 -8.67 1.09
CA SER A 230 5.29 -8.90 2.47
C SER A 230 3.79 -8.61 2.65
N VAL A 231 3.16 -7.88 1.72
CA VAL A 231 1.77 -7.43 1.86
C VAL A 231 1.01 -7.41 0.54
N LEU A 232 -0.26 -7.73 0.61
CA LEU A 232 -1.27 -7.45 -0.42
C LEU A 232 -1.99 -6.17 -0.03
N GLN A 233 -1.76 -5.10 -0.79
CA GLN A 233 -2.53 -3.86 -0.70
C GLN A 233 -3.53 -3.84 -1.86
N ILE A 234 -4.78 -4.12 -1.56
CA ILE A 234 -5.79 -4.43 -2.58
C ILE A 234 -7.10 -3.71 -2.27
N PRO A 235 -7.87 -3.28 -3.29
CA PRO A 235 -9.24 -2.82 -3.06
C PRO A 235 -10.11 -3.98 -2.58
N LEU A 236 -11.25 -3.67 -1.95
CA LEU A 236 -12.21 -4.70 -1.53
C LEU A 236 -12.71 -5.52 -2.71
N GLU A 237 -12.96 -4.83 -3.83
CA GLU A 237 -13.39 -5.44 -5.08
C GLU A 237 -12.78 -4.73 -6.30
N THR A 238 -12.77 -5.41 -7.45
CA THR A 238 -12.43 -4.82 -8.74
C THR A 238 -13.27 -5.48 -9.83
N ASP A 239 -13.85 -4.70 -10.73
CA ASP A 239 -14.73 -5.17 -11.80
C ASP A 239 -15.86 -6.13 -11.32
N GLY A 240 -16.47 -5.81 -10.16
CA GLY A 240 -17.52 -6.62 -9.52
C GLY A 240 -17.02 -7.96 -8.96
N ARG A 241 -15.72 -8.12 -8.75
CA ARG A 241 -15.11 -9.30 -8.15
C ARG A 241 -14.51 -8.97 -6.80
N GLU A 242 -14.97 -9.64 -5.76
CA GLU A 242 -14.39 -9.53 -4.43
C GLU A 242 -12.93 -10.03 -4.43
N LEU A 243 -12.02 -9.21 -3.92
CA LEU A 243 -10.62 -9.53 -3.72
C LEU A 243 -10.34 -9.85 -2.25
N VAL A 244 -10.93 -9.07 -1.34
CA VAL A 244 -10.79 -9.25 0.10
C VAL A 244 -11.88 -10.20 0.60
N THR A 245 -11.51 -11.45 0.79
CA THR A 245 -12.40 -12.51 1.29
C THR A 245 -11.70 -13.28 2.42
N PRO A 246 -12.43 -13.97 3.31
CA PRO A 246 -11.82 -14.85 4.31
C PRO A 246 -10.87 -15.87 3.69
N ARG A 247 -11.18 -16.34 2.46
CA ARG A 247 -10.34 -17.29 1.73
C ARG A 247 -9.02 -16.66 1.28
N THR A 248 -9.06 -15.46 0.70
CA THR A 248 -7.85 -14.73 0.27
C THR A 248 -6.95 -14.40 1.45
N VAL A 249 -7.54 -13.90 2.55
CA VAL A 249 -6.80 -13.56 3.78
C VAL A 249 -6.16 -14.81 4.42
N ALA A 250 -6.90 -15.93 4.51
CA ALA A 250 -6.35 -17.18 5.03
C ALA A 250 -5.21 -17.73 4.15
N ALA A 251 -5.32 -17.58 2.82
CA ALA A 251 -4.26 -17.96 1.88
C ALA A 251 -3.01 -17.08 2.07
N ALA A 252 -3.18 -15.76 2.18
CA ALA A 252 -2.10 -14.81 2.39
C ALA A 252 -1.35 -15.14 3.70
N ARG A 253 -2.07 -15.35 4.79
CA ARG A 253 -1.50 -15.72 6.10
C ARG A 253 -0.67 -17.00 6.04
N LYS A 254 -1.12 -18.04 5.31
CA LYS A 254 -0.35 -19.29 5.09
C LYS A 254 0.96 -19.03 4.33
N ARG A 255 1.03 -17.97 3.56
CA ARG A 255 2.23 -17.60 2.78
C ARG A 255 3.05 -16.50 3.44
N GLY A 256 2.78 -16.16 4.72
CA GLY A 256 3.50 -15.10 5.45
C GLY A 256 3.22 -13.70 4.92
N VAL A 257 2.09 -13.50 4.23
CA VAL A 257 1.72 -12.23 3.60
C VAL A 257 0.59 -11.58 4.37
N TYR A 258 0.73 -10.30 4.68
CA TYR A 258 -0.29 -9.46 5.31
C TYR A 258 -1.30 -8.96 4.27
N VAL A 259 -2.50 -8.57 4.72
CA VAL A 259 -3.54 -8.01 3.84
C VAL A 259 -3.99 -6.68 4.41
N LEU A 260 -3.76 -5.60 3.66
CA LEU A 260 -4.06 -4.21 4.01
C LEU A 260 -4.91 -3.57 2.90
N PRO A 261 -6.23 -3.69 2.93
CA PRO A 261 -7.10 -3.09 1.93
C PRO A 261 -7.07 -1.56 1.92
N TRP A 262 -7.41 -0.97 0.77
CA TRP A 262 -7.57 0.47 0.56
C TRP A 262 -8.77 0.78 -0.33
N THR A 263 -9.42 1.92 -0.19
CA THR A 263 -9.38 2.83 0.95
C THR A 263 -10.66 2.62 1.75
N ILE A 264 -10.54 2.41 3.06
CA ILE A 264 -11.65 1.99 3.93
C ILE A 264 -12.12 3.18 4.76
N ASP A 265 -13.27 3.72 4.40
CA ASP A 265 -13.83 4.92 5.00
C ASP A 265 -15.25 4.73 5.58
N HIS A 266 -15.97 3.68 5.15
CA HIS A 266 -17.36 3.43 5.54
C HIS A 266 -17.50 2.25 6.52
N ASP A 267 -18.51 2.28 7.39
CA ASP A 267 -18.77 1.19 8.35
C ASP A 267 -18.96 -0.17 7.70
N SER A 268 -19.63 -0.20 6.54
CA SER A 268 -19.83 -1.43 5.77
C SER A 268 -18.51 -2.02 5.27
N GLU A 269 -17.55 -1.19 4.89
CA GLU A 269 -16.23 -1.60 4.43
C GLU A 269 -15.38 -2.11 5.61
N VAL A 270 -15.43 -1.40 6.74
CA VAL A 270 -14.80 -1.83 8.00
C VAL A 270 -15.30 -3.21 8.41
N GLU A 271 -16.63 -3.44 8.31
CA GLU A 271 -17.24 -4.72 8.67
C GLU A 271 -16.79 -5.84 7.72
N LEU A 272 -16.71 -5.58 6.41
CA LEU A 272 -16.17 -6.54 5.44
C LEU A 272 -14.70 -6.90 5.77
N CYS A 273 -13.88 -5.91 6.09
CA CYS A 273 -12.50 -6.12 6.51
C CYS A 273 -12.42 -6.97 7.79
N ARG A 274 -13.27 -6.69 8.79
CA ARG A 274 -13.35 -7.43 10.04
C ARG A 274 -13.75 -8.90 9.81
N GLN A 275 -14.79 -9.13 8.98
CA GLN A 275 -15.26 -10.48 8.63
C GLN A 275 -14.23 -11.27 7.83
N ALA A 276 -13.50 -10.61 6.93
CA ALA A 276 -12.42 -11.24 6.18
C ALA A 276 -11.20 -11.56 7.06
N GLY A 277 -11.05 -10.88 8.20
CA GLY A 277 -9.94 -11.04 9.13
C GLY A 277 -8.64 -10.42 8.62
N VAL A 278 -8.71 -9.28 7.95
CA VAL A 278 -7.54 -8.54 7.45
C VAL A 278 -6.63 -8.07 8.57
N ASP A 279 -5.41 -7.71 8.25
CA ASP A 279 -4.41 -7.30 9.23
C ASP A 279 -4.48 -5.82 9.60
N GLY A 280 -5.04 -5.00 8.72
CA GLY A 280 -5.23 -3.57 8.85
C GLY A 280 -5.80 -2.99 7.56
N PHE A 281 -5.77 -1.67 7.39
CA PHE A 281 -6.25 -1.01 6.17
C PHE A 281 -5.80 0.45 6.08
N ASN A 282 -5.81 1.00 4.86
CA ASN A 282 -5.65 2.42 4.60
C ASN A 282 -6.99 3.14 4.74
N THR A 283 -6.98 4.34 5.33
CA THR A 283 -8.17 5.18 5.49
C THR A 283 -7.89 6.67 5.26
N ASN A 284 -8.88 7.39 4.73
CA ASN A 284 -8.88 8.84 4.64
C ASN A 284 -9.41 9.52 5.92
N LEU A 285 -9.91 8.73 6.88
CA LEU A 285 -10.60 9.21 8.10
C LEU A 285 -9.93 8.64 9.36
N PRO A 286 -8.65 8.95 9.64
CA PRO A 286 -7.91 8.34 10.74
C PRO A 286 -8.48 8.66 12.14
N THR A 287 -9.11 9.83 12.38
CA THR A 287 -9.71 10.16 13.68
C THR A 287 -10.77 9.18 14.13
N ARG A 288 -11.50 8.58 13.16
CA ARG A 288 -12.56 7.62 13.42
C ARG A 288 -12.02 6.24 13.80
N MET A 289 -10.80 5.94 13.40
CA MET A 289 -10.27 4.58 13.44
C MET A 289 -9.85 4.12 14.84
N GLU A 290 -9.63 5.00 15.78
CA GLU A 290 -9.46 4.63 17.18
C GLU A 290 -10.73 3.95 17.74
N GLU A 291 -11.91 4.50 17.44
CA GLU A 291 -13.18 3.90 17.83
C GLU A 291 -13.40 2.52 17.16
N VAL A 292 -13.05 2.42 15.88
CA VAL A 292 -13.08 1.16 15.13
C VAL A 292 -12.15 0.12 15.79
N ARG A 293 -10.93 0.51 16.14
CA ARG A 293 -9.95 -0.36 16.82
C ARG A 293 -10.47 -0.86 18.16
N ALA A 294 -11.06 0.00 18.96
CA ALA A 294 -11.62 -0.37 20.27
C ALA A 294 -12.73 -1.43 20.17
N ASN A 295 -13.38 -1.54 19.02
CA ASN A 295 -14.47 -2.48 18.76
C ASN A 295 -14.07 -3.68 17.88
N TRP A 296 -12.85 -3.72 17.33
CA TRP A 296 -12.41 -4.70 16.33
C TRP A 296 -12.57 -6.16 16.75
N PHE A 297 -12.26 -6.47 18.00
CA PHE A 297 -12.30 -7.84 18.54
C PHE A 297 -13.55 -8.14 19.37
N LYS A 298 -14.51 -7.21 19.47
CA LYS A 298 -15.75 -7.46 20.21
C LYS A 298 -16.64 -8.43 19.42
N PRO A 299 -17.18 -9.50 20.07
CA PRO A 299 -18.15 -10.37 19.42
C PRO A 299 -19.41 -9.59 19.03
N ASP A 300 -20.11 -10.06 17.99
CA ASP A 300 -21.22 -9.41 17.26
C ASP A 300 -22.50 -9.08 18.07
N GLU A 301 -22.44 -8.63 19.31
CA GLU A 301 -23.65 -8.21 20.04
C GLU A 301 -24.34 -6.95 19.48
N ALA A 302 -23.66 -6.15 18.66
CA ALA A 302 -24.20 -4.89 18.14
C ALA A 302 -24.90 -5.00 16.78
N LEU A 303 -24.60 -6.02 15.96
CA LEU A 303 -25.10 -6.15 14.58
C LEU A 303 -26.53 -6.72 14.47
N PHE A 304 -27.04 -7.38 15.52
CA PHE A 304 -28.43 -7.91 15.51
C PHE A 304 -29.50 -6.89 15.90
N LYS A 305 -29.13 -5.69 16.39
CA LYS A 305 -30.12 -4.66 16.80
C LYS A 305 -30.61 -3.75 15.70
N SER A 306 -29.98 -3.71 14.52
CA SER A 306 -30.38 -2.84 13.40
C SER A 306 -31.21 -3.55 12.31
N ARG A 307 -31.57 -4.83 12.49
CA ARG A 307 -32.41 -5.60 11.56
C ARG A 307 -33.78 -5.98 12.13
N ARG A 308 -34.31 -5.13 12.99
CA ARG A 308 -35.74 -5.22 13.39
C ARG A 308 -36.50 -3.96 13.02
#